data_a0281a0d44c3d5450f15de71263bcc70
#
_entry.id   a0281a0d44c3d5450f15de71263bcc70
#
_cell.length_a   1.000
_cell.length_b   1.000
_cell.length_c   1.000
_cell.angle_alpha   90.00
_cell.angle_beta   90.00
_cell.angle_gamma   90.00
#
_symmetry.space_group_name_H-M   'P 1'
#
loop_
_entity.id
_entity.type
_entity.pdbx_description
1 polymer ?
#
loop_
_entity_poly.entity_id
_entity_poly.type
_entity_poly.pdbx_seq_one_letter_code
_entity_poly.pdbx_strand_id
1 'polypeptide(L)'
;MRRTSLREFLKSRFTNVDPSTLPKKAKIIGHVALVRFQNEEIDPKELGKAIIEFYPTVKTVLRLRGIVGKLRQPVVEFIYGDPNTETIYKEYGYKFMLDVSKLMLCLGNSYERLRTAKSVRPGEVVIDMFAGIGQFSIPCAVISRPSKVYAIEINEEAYRYLKINTVLNNVEYVVEPMLGDCKELTPTLGRIADRIIMGFFGGTIEALPAALKAVKPEGTIIHFHELVRRGNGKDELWKEINELCHRLDYTSTLIGLRIVKSYSATKEHVVIDFKVRPSYDLSTIPSNVA
;
A
#
# COMPACT_ATOMS: atom_id res chain seq x y z
N MET A 1 7.89 31.26 13.63
CA MET A 1 7.38 31.71 12.31
C MET A 1 6.48 30.61 11.75
N ARG A 2 5.21 30.89 11.41
CA ARG A 2 4.36 29.95 10.67
C ARG A 2 4.96 29.76 9.27
N ARG A 3 5.26 28.54 8.87
CA ARG A 3 5.66 28.23 7.49
C ARG A 3 4.50 28.62 6.56
N THR A 4 4.76 29.47 5.58
CA THR A 4 3.81 29.84 4.52
C THR A 4 3.31 28.56 3.83
N SER A 5 2.02 28.41 3.63
CA SER A 5 1.47 27.25 2.89
C SER A 5 1.72 27.43 1.38
N LEU A 6 1.75 26.29 0.63
CA LEU A 6 1.89 26.36 -0.83
C LEU A 6 0.84 27.30 -1.45
N ARG A 7 -0.43 27.18 -1.02
CA ARG A 7 -1.49 28.04 -1.54
C ARG A 7 -1.27 29.53 -1.27
N GLU A 8 -0.78 29.90 -0.08
CA GLU A 8 -0.45 31.31 0.25
C GLU A 8 0.70 31.82 -0.61
N PHE A 9 1.72 31.01 -0.82
CA PHE A 9 2.81 31.32 -1.74
C PHE A 9 2.31 31.50 -3.18
N LEU A 10 1.44 30.62 -3.67
CA LEU A 10 0.88 30.72 -5.02
C LEU A 10 -0.04 31.94 -5.21
N LYS A 11 -0.79 32.36 -4.19
CA LYS A 11 -1.63 33.58 -4.24
C LYS A 11 -0.83 34.84 -4.61
N SER A 12 0.39 34.96 -4.13
CA SER A 12 1.24 36.12 -4.46
C SER A 12 1.75 36.11 -5.92
N ARG A 13 1.68 34.97 -6.58
CA ARG A 13 2.16 34.76 -7.98
C ARG A 13 1.02 34.79 -9.00
N PHE A 14 -0.14 34.29 -8.62
CA PHE A 14 -1.32 34.14 -9.47
C PHE A 14 -2.44 35.09 -8.98
N THR A 15 -2.20 36.40 -9.09
CA THR A 15 -3.09 37.45 -8.58
C THR A 15 -4.41 37.55 -9.33
N ASN A 16 -4.47 37.10 -10.60
CA ASN A 16 -5.64 37.15 -11.46
C ASN A 16 -6.46 35.82 -11.45
N VAL A 17 -6.10 34.88 -10.57
CA VAL A 17 -6.78 33.57 -10.45
C VAL A 17 -7.50 33.49 -9.11
N ASP A 18 -8.70 32.92 -9.09
CA ASP A 18 -9.40 32.64 -7.84
C ASP A 18 -8.51 31.80 -6.91
N PRO A 19 -8.15 32.34 -5.73
CA PRO A 19 -7.31 31.62 -4.80
C PRO A 19 -7.84 30.26 -4.33
N SER A 20 -9.16 30.04 -4.40
CA SER A 20 -9.77 28.77 -4.00
C SER A 20 -9.40 27.62 -4.96
N THR A 21 -9.11 27.94 -6.23
CA THR A 21 -8.75 26.99 -7.29
C THR A 21 -7.26 26.60 -7.27
N LEU A 22 -6.42 27.39 -6.60
CA LEU A 22 -5.00 27.09 -6.46
C LEU A 22 -4.75 25.84 -5.60
N PRO A 23 -3.75 25.02 -5.94
CA PRO A 23 -3.40 23.83 -5.17
C PRO A 23 -3.12 24.15 -3.70
N LYS A 24 -3.75 23.43 -2.78
CA LYS A 24 -3.47 23.56 -1.33
C LYS A 24 -2.11 22.99 -0.95
N LYS A 25 -1.71 21.89 -1.63
CA LYS A 25 -0.48 21.14 -1.37
C LYS A 25 -0.08 20.33 -2.60
N ALA A 26 1.19 20.00 -2.70
CA ALA A 26 1.68 18.95 -3.58
C ALA A 26 2.05 17.70 -2.76
N LYS A 27 1.97 16.52 -3.38
CA LYS A 27 2.55 15.29 -2.81
C LYS A 27 3.98 15.18 -3.31
N ILE A 28 4.93 15.15 -2.40
CA ILE A 28 6.34 15.04 -2.73
C ILE A 28 6.77 13.58 -2.57
N ILE A 29 7.28 12.99 -3.64
CA ILE A 29 7.84 11.64 -3.67
C ILE A 29 9.26 11.77 -4.21
N GLY A 30 10.26 11.69 -3.35
CA GLY A 30 11.65 12.00 -3.72
C GLY A 30 11.78 13.39 -4.33
N HIS A 31 12.22 13.49 -5.57
CA HIS A 31 12.34 14.75 -6.28
C HIS A 31 11.12 15.10 -7.16
N VAL A 32 10.07 14.28 -7.15
CA VAL A 32 8.85 14.48 -7.96
C VAL A 32 7.73 15.06 -7.12
N ALA A 33 7.12 16.14 -7.58
CA ALA A 33 5.91 16.72 -7.02
C ALA A 33 4.68 16.31 -7.83
N LEU A 34 3.69 15.70 -7.20
CA LEU A 34 2.37 15.45 -7.76
C LEU A 34 1.40 16.53 -7.26
N VAL A 35 0.82 17.29 -8.16
CA VAL A 35 -0.14 18.35 -7.86
C VAL A 35 -1.48 18.09 -8.52
N ARG A 36 -2.58 18.50 -7.86
CA ARG A 36 -3.94 18.48 -8.41
C ARG A 36 -4.47 19.90 -8.52
N PHE A 37 -4.96 20.26 -9.69
CA PHE A 37 -5.69 21.49 -9.97
C PHE A 37 -6.61 21.26 -11.18
N GLN A 38 -7.67 22.05 -11.29
CA GLN A 38 -8.69 21.91 -12.35
C GLN A 38 -8.90 23.20 -13.13
N ASN A 39 -8.41 24.34 -12.62
CA ASN A 39 -8.54 25.62 -13.28
C ASN A 39 -7.60 25.68 -14.48
N GLU A 40 -8.16 25.81 -15.68
CA GLU A 40 -7.43 25.89 -16.95
C GLU A 40 -6.87 27.31 -17.23
N GLU A 41 -7.25 28.33 -16.44
CA GLU A 41 -6.65 29.68 -16.51
C GLU A 41 -5.25 29.71 -15.92
N ILE A 42 -4.86 28.69 -15.15
CA ILE A 42 -3.52 28.57 -14.58
C ILE A 42 -2.60 28.01 -15.67
N ASP A 43 -1.61 28.78 -16.10
CA ASP A 43 -0.53 28.24 -16.94
C ASP A 43 0.21 27.12 -16.19
N PRO A 44 0.15 25.86 -16.68
CA PRO A 44 0.79 24.74 -16.00
C PRO A 44 2.30 24.93 -15.81
N LYS A 45 2.99 25.55 -16.78
CA LYS A 45 4.45 25.77 -16.70
C LYS A 45 4.82 26.78 -15.62
N GLU A 46 4.08 27.88 -15.52
CA GLU A 46 4.31 28.88 -14.48
C GLU A 46 3.98 28.32 -13.09
N LEU A 47 2.92 27.49 -13.00
CA LEU A 47 2.62 26.76 -11.76
C LEU A 47 3.76 25.80 -11.39
N GLY A 48 4.30 25.07 -12.36
CA GLY A 48 5.40 24.15 -12.16
C GLY A 48 6.66 24.86 -11.66
N LYS A 49 7.03 26.00 -12.25
CA LYS A 49 8.16 26.84 -11.79
C LYS A 49 7.97 27.27 -10.34
N ALA A 50 6.78 27.79 -10.01
CA ALA A 50 6.46 28.24 -8.67
C ALA A 50 6.51 27.07 -7.63
N ILE A 51 6.12 25.86 -8.02
CA ILE A 51 6.21 24.68 -7.16
C ILE A 51 7.66 24.28 -6.89
N ILE A 52 8.54 24.29 -7.91
CA ILE A 52 9.97 24.01 -7.73
C ILE A 52 10.63 25.06 -6.83
N GLU A 53 10.28 26.33 -7.00
CA GLU A 53 10.80 27.40 -6.12
C GLU A 53 10.35 27.19 -4.67
N PHE A 54 9.10 26.81 -4.45
CA PHE A 54 8.57 26.57 -3.11
C PHE A 54 9.15 25.32 -2.44
N TYR A 55 9.46 24.27 -3.21
CA TYR A 55 10.04 23.01 -2.76
C TYR A 55 11.43 22.80 -3.39
N PRO A 56 12.53 23.29 -2.82
CA PRO A 56 13.85 23.25 -3.44
C PRO A 56 14.41 21.86 -3.76
N THR A 57 13.86 20.79 -3.14
CA THR A 57 14.23 19.40 -3.41
C THR A 57 13.51 18.81 -4.61
N VAL A 58 12.46 19.46 -5.09
CA VAL A 58 11.68 19.03 -6.27
C VAL A 58 12.40 19.43 -7.54
N LYS A 59 12.48 18.49 -8.49
CA LYS A 59 13.05 18.72 -9.82
C LYS A 59 12.00 18.50 -10.92
N THR A 60 10.96 17.72 -10.65
CA THR A 60 9.94 17.31 -11.61
C THR A 60 8.56 17.61 -11.05
N VAL A 61 7.71 18.26 -11.82
CA VAL A 61 6.32 18.53 -11.44
C VAL A 61 5.36 17.85 -12.41
N LEU A 62 4.49 17.01 -11.87
CA LEU A 62 3.44 16.29 -12.58
C LEU A 62 2.06 16.72 -12.10
N ARG A 63 1.11 16.93 -13.02
CA ARG A 63 -0.30 17.09 -12.70
C ARG A 63 -0.96 15.71 -12.59
N LEU A 64 -1.54 15.39 -11.46
CA LEU A 64 -2.29 14.14 -11.27
C LEU A 64 -3.75 14.35 -11.68
N ARG A 65 -4.13 13.83 -12.85
CA ARG A 65 -5.48 13.89 -13.42
C ARG A 65 -6.42 12.88 -12.76
N GLY A 66 -5.94 11.68 -12.43
CA GLY A 66 -6.75 10.62 -11.85
C GLY A 66 -5.96 9.36 -11.52
N ILE A 67 -6.71 8.33 -11.14
CA ILE A 67 -6.22 6.97 -10.93
C ILE A 67 -7.21 6.06 -11.63
N VAL A 68 -6.75 5.15 -12.48
CA VAL A 68 -7.59 4.30 -13.33
C VAL A 68 -7.27 2.83 -13.18
N GLY A 69 -8.25 2.00 -13.52
CA GLY A 69 -8.13 0.54 -13.62
C GLY A 69 -7.96 -0.19 -12.29
N LYS A 70 -8.02 -1.51 -12.36
CA LYS A 70 -7.82 -2.41 -11.21
C LYS A 70 -6.42 -2.31 -10.62
N LEU A 71 -5.41 -2.06 -11.45
CA LEU A 71 -4.02 -1.86 -11.04
C LEU A 71 -3.75 -0.48 -10.46
N ARG A 72 -4.77 0.40 -10.37
CA ARG A 72 -4.70 1.74 -9.77
C ARG A 72 -3.60 2.62 -10.37
N GLN A 73 -3.46 2.60 -11.69
CA GLN A 73 -2.45 3.37 -12.40
C GLN A 73 -2.74 4.88 -12.31
N PRO A 74 -1.73 5.71 -12.00
CA PRO A 74 -1.89 7.15 -12.01
C PRO A 74 -2.00 7.67 -13.46
N VAL A 75 -2.90 8.61 -13.69
CA VAL A 75 -2.96 9.39 -14.94
C VAL A 75 -2.32 10.71 -14.64
N VAL A 76 -1.13 10.92 -15.18
CA VAL A 76 -0.34 12.13 -14.94
C VAL A 76 0.00 12.85 -16.25
N GLU A 77 0.22 14.15 -16.11
CA GLU A 77 0.68 15.05 -17.15
C GLU A 77 1.96 15.72 -16.66
N PHE A 78 3.03 15.68 -17.47
CA PHE A 78 4.25 16.42 -17.18
C PHE A 78 3.99 17.93 -17.33
N ILE A 79 4.38 18.70 -16.32
CA ILE A 79 4.16 20.16 -16.29
C ILE A 79 5.48 20.91 -16.48
N TYR A 80 6.48 20.58 -15.64
CA TYR A 80 7.72 21.38 -15.62
C TYR A 80 8.88 20.63 -14.95
N GLY A 81 10.10 21.02 -15.35
CA GLY A 81 11.35 20.57 -14.74
C GLY A 81 12.03 19.43 -15.49
N ASP A 82 12.68 18.53 -14.77
CA ASP A 82 13.31 17.33 -15.31
C ASP A 82 12.23 16.33 -15.75
N PRO A 83 12.27 15.79 -16.98
CA PRO A 83 11.30 14.78 -17.44
C PRO A 83 11.44 13.43 -16.74
N ASN A 84 12.51 13.18 -15.98
CA ASN A 84 12.70 11.95 -15.23
C ASN A 84 11.68 11.85 -14.09
N THR A 85 10.84 10.81 -14.15
CA THR A 85 9.81 10.51 -13.16
C THR A 85 10.17 9.36 -12.22
N GLU A 86 11.30 8.67 -12.47
CA GLU A 86 11.85 7.69 -11.54
C GLU A 86 12.51 8.39 -10.36
N THR A 87 12.17 7.95 -9.15
CA THR A 87 12.68 8.57 -7.93
C THR A 87 12.82 7.59 -6.78
N ILE A 88 13.58 7.98 -5.77
CA ILE A 88 13.71 7.24 -4.52
C ILE A 88 13.01 8.02 -3.40
N TYR A 89 12.01 7.38 -2.79
CA TYR A 89 11.36 7.86 -1.59
C TYR A 89 11.93 7.14 -0.35
N LYS A 90 12.21 7.89 0.71
CA LYS A 90 12.79 7.37 1.96
C LYS A 90 11.83 7.60 3.12
N GLU A 91 11.60 6.57 3.95
CA GLU A 91 10.88 6.71 5.21
C GLU A 91 11.37 5.64 6.21
N TYR A 92 11.42 5.97 7.50
CA TYR A 92 11.74 5.05 8.61
C TYR A 92 12.94 4.11 8.38
N GLY A 93 13.95 4.56 7.61
CA GLY A 93 15.18 3.80 7.36
C GLY A 93 15.14 2.88 6.14
N TYR A 94 14.02 2.73 5.45
CA TYR A 94 13.93 2.00 4.19
C TYR A 94 13.62 2.94 3.00
N LYS A 95 13.78 2.42 1.80
CA LYS A 95 13.70 3.17 0.55
C LYS A 95 12.79 2.47 -0.45
N PHE A 96 12.08 3.27 -1.24
CA PHE A 96 11.34 2.79 -2.40
C PHE A 96 11.77 3.53 -3.65
N MET A 97 12.28 2.82 -4.64
CA MET A 97 12.43 3.30 -6.00
C MET A 97 11.15 3.03 -6.77
N LEU A 98 10.67 3.99 -7.52
CA LEU A 98 9.49 3.85 -8.37
C LEU A 98 9.48 4.91 -9.47
N ASP A 99 8.77 4.61 -10.55
CA ASP A 99 8.34 5.61 -11.53
C ASP A 99 6.97 6.16 -11.09
N VAL A 100 6.95 7.43 -10.67
CA VAL A 100 5.74 8.11 -10.16
C VAL A 100 4.69 8.33 -11.26
N SER A 101 5.10 8.27 -12.53
CA SER A 101 4.16 8.36 -13.66
C SER A 101 3.38 7.07 -13.90
N LYS A 102 3.89 5.93 -13.45
CA LYS A 102 3.33 4.59 -13.70
C LYS A 102 2.74 3.94 -12.45
N LEU A 103 3.31 4.21 -11.28
CA LEU A 103 3.04 3.50 -10.05
C LEU A 103 2.62 4.42 -8.91
N MET A 104 1.82 3.87 -8.01
CA MET A 104 1.32 4.59 -6.85
C MET A 104 2.09 4.24 -5.57
N LEU A 105 2.61 5.26 -4.90
CA LEU A 105 3.04 5.15 -3.50
C LEU A 105 2.01 5.86 -2.60
N CYS A 106 1.45 5.11 -1.66
CA CYS A 106 0.44 5.63 -0.75
C CYS A 106 1.10 6.27 0.49
N LEU A 107 1.46 7.57 0.40
CA LEU A 107 2.11 8.30 1.52
C LEU A 107 1.25 8.29 2.80
N GLY A 108 -0.08 8.30 2.66
CA GLY A 108 -1.00 8.25 3.81
C GLY A 108 -1.05 6.91 4.55
N ASN A 109 -0.33 5.88 4.08
CA ASN A 109 -0.21 4.59 4.76
C ASN A 109 1.15 4.44 5.47
N SER A 110 1.96 5.49 5.54
CA SER A 110 3.31 5.45 6.14
C SER A 110 3.30 4.88 7.56
N TYR A 111 2.42 5.40 8.43
CA TYR A 111 2.28 4.88 9.78
C TYR A 111 1.82 3.41 9.81
N GLU A 112 0.90 3.03 8.93
CA GLU A 112 0.38 1.66 8.87
C GLU A 112 1.45 0.66 8.39
N ARG A 113 2.28 1.05 7.41
CA ARG A 113 3.47 0.27 7.01
C ARG A 113 4.41 0.02 8.19
N LEU A 114 4.73 1.10 8.94
CA LEU A 114 5.59 1.00 10.12
C LEU A 114 4.98 0.11 11.20
N ARG A 115 3.67 0.28 11.47
CA ARG A 115 2.94 -0.50 12.47
C ARG A 115 2.93 -2.00 12.13
N THR A 116 2.57 -2.32 10.89
CA THR A 116 2.55 -3.72 10.41
C THR A 116 3.95 -4.31 10.49
N ALA A 117 4.97 -3.60 10.01
CA ALA A 117 6.35 -4.04 10.11
C ALA A 117 6.76 -4.34 11.57
N LYS A 118 6.49 -3.43 12.51
CA LYS A 118 6.82 -3.63 13.94
C LYS A 118 6.03 -4.75 14.61
N SER A 119 4.90 -5.20 14.05
CA SER A 119 4.11 -6.30 14.59
C SER A 119 4.63 -7.69 14.17
N VAL A 120 5.44 -7.75 13.12
CA VAL A 120 6.14 -8.97 12.69
C VAL A 120 7.22 -9.33 13.71
N ARG A 121 7.38 -10.61 14.00
CA ARG A 121 8.43 -11.12 14.91
C ARG A 121 9.61 -11.67 14.12
N PRO A 122 10.83 -11.61 14.66
CA PRO A 122 11.96 -12.29 14.07
C PRO A 122 11.65 -13.79 13.85
N GLY A 123 12.03 -14.31 12.69
CA GLY A 123 11.82 -15.71 12.33
C GLY A 123 10.43 -16.05 11.75
N GLU A 124 9.44 -15.12 11.78
CA GLU A 124 8.14 -15.35 11.13
C GLU A 124 8.29 -15.53 9.62
N VAL A 125 7.43 -16.34 9.01
CA VAL A 125 7.17 -16.39 7.56
C VAL A 125 6.00 -15.47 7.26
N VAL A 126 6.20 -14.48 6.39
CA VAL A 126 5.22 -13.48 6.00
C VAL A 126 4.82 -13.68 4.54
N ILE A 127 3.53 -13.61 4.23
CA ILE A 127 3.03 -13.55 2.85
C ILE A 127 2.38 -12.18 2.64
N ASP A 128 2.90 -11.40 1.70
CA ASP A 128 2.29 -10.14 1.25
C ASP A 128 1.59 -10.40 -0.09
N MET A 129 0.26 -10.51 -0.04
CA MET A 129 -0.55 -10.92 -1.19
C MET A 129 -0.72 -9.81 -2.24
N PHE A 130 -0.39 -8.57 -1.92
CA PHE A 130 -0.56 -7.41 -2.80
C PHE A 130 0.64 -6.46 -2.65
N ALA A 131 1.82 -6.97 -2.96
CA ALA A 131 3.07 -6.34 -2.56
C ALA A 131 3.34 -4.98 -3.23
N GLY A 132 2.81 -4.74 -4.44
CA GLY A 132 3.15 -3.54 -5.20
C GLY A 132 4.65 -3.45 -5.42
N ILE A 133 5.21 -2.32 -5.10
CA ILE A 133 6.67 -2.08 -5.10
C ILE A 133 7.38 -2.57 -3.81
N GLY A 134 6.69 -3.37 -2.98
CA GLY A 134 7.15 -3.83 -1.67
C GLY A 134 6.71 -2.97 -0.50
N GLN A 135 5.54 -2.32 -0.63
CA GLN A 135 5.12 -1.32 0.35
C GLN A 135 4.98 -1.85 1.78
N PHE A 136 4.66 -3.13 1.98
CA PHE A 136 4.68 -3.79 3.29
C PHE A 136 5.86 -4.76 3.42
N SER A 137 6.20 -5.49 2.37
CA SER A 137 7.26 -6.50 2.35
C SER A 137 8.62 -5.91 2.77
N ILE A 138 9.03 -4.78 2.17
CA ILE A 138 10.32 -4.14 2.46
C ILE A 138 10.40 -3.65 3.92
N PRO A 139 9.42 -2.89 4.45
CA PRO A 139 9.42 -2.50 5.86
C PRO A 139 9.49 -3.69 6.83
N CYS A 140 8.73 -4.77 6.56
CA CYS A 140 8.75 -5.98 7.39
C CYS A 140 10.16 -6.59 7.43
N ALA A 141 10.80 -6.73 6.27
CA ALA A 141 12.14 -7.31 6.18
C ALA A 141 13.22 -6.45 6.85
N VAL A 142 13.19 -5.12 6.63
CA VAL A 142 14.19 -4.19 7.18
C VAL A 142 14.07 -4.03 8.70
N ILE A 143 12.83 -3.93 9.21
CA ILE A 143 12.59 -3.58 10.63
C ILE A 143 12.60 -4.81 11.52
N SER A 144 11.95 -5.90 11.11
CA SER A 144 11.63 -7.03 12.01
C SER A 144 12.38 -8.32 11.72
N ARG A 145 13.08 -8.40 10.61
CA ARG A 145 13.93 -9.56 10.24
C ARG A 145 13.18 -10.90 10.30
N PRO A 146 12.06 -11.03 9.55
CA PRO A 146 11.40 -12.32 9.40
C PRO A 146 12.35 -13.34 8.75
N SER A 147 12.04 -14.64 8.85
CA SER A 147 12.81 -15.67 8.15
C SER A 147 12.60 -15.60 6.64
N LYS A 148 11.37 -15.29 6.21
CA LYS A 148 11.01 -15.16 4.79
C LYS A 148 9.82 -14.23 4.60
N VAL A 149 9.80 -13.49 3.49
CA VAL A 149 8.65 -12.72 3.02
C VAL A 149 8.38 -13.11 1.57
N TYR A 150 7.27 -13.77 1.32
CA TYR A 150 6.77 -14.02 -0.04
C TYR A 150 5.94 -12.82 -0.46
N ALA A 151 6.42 -12.10 -1.47
CA ALA A 151 5.85 -10.83 -1.92
C ALA A 151 5.22 -10.99 -3.30
N ILE A 152 3.88 -11.17 -3.35
CA ILE A 152 3.15 -11.49 -4.57
C ILE A 152 2.62 -10.20 -5.19
N GLU A 153 2.87 -10.02 -6.49
CA GLU A 153 2.42 -8.87 -7.26
C GLU A 153 2.01 -9.28 -8.68
N ILE A 154 0.84 -8.83 -9.12
CA ILE A 154 0.28 -9.15 -10.43
C ILE A 154 0.71 -8.16 -11.53
N ASN A 155 1.04 -6.93 -11.14
CA ASN A 155 1.49 -5.88 -12.07
C ASN A 155 2.97 -6.03 -12.37
N GLU A 156 3.33 -6.38 -13.59
CA GLU A 156 4.73 -6.59 -14.02
C GLU A 156 5.63 -5.39 -13.75
N GLU A 157 5.13 -4.17 -13.97
CA GLU A 157 5.92 -2.96 -13.70
C GLU A 157 6.16 -2.77 -12.20
N ALA A 158 5.16 -3.00 -11.35
CA ALA A 158 5.33 -2.95 -9.90
C ALA A 158 6.27 -4.06 -9.41
N TYR A 159 6.15 -5.27 -9.96
CA TYR A 159 7.04 -6.39 -9.67
C TYR A 159 8.50 -6.07 -10.05
N ARG A 160 8.74 -5.40 -11.18
CA ARG A 160 10.08 -4.93 -11.55
C ARG A 160 10.68 -4.04 -10.47
N TYR A 161 9.91 -3.06 -9.97
CA TYR A 161 10.37 -2.19 -8.88
C TYR A 161 10.44 -2.92 -7.53
N LEU A 162 9.59 -3.90 -7.27
CA LEU A 162 9.70 -4.74 -6.08
C LEU A 162 11.08 -5.43 -6.01
N LYS A 163 11.55 -6.04 -7.10
CA LYS A 163 12.89 -6.64 -7.18
C LYS A 163 14.00 -5.61 -6.96
N ILE A 164 13.90 -4.45 -7.59
CA ILE A 164 14.87 -3.36 -7.39
C ILE A 164 14.89 -2.93 -5.91
N ASN A 165 13.73 -2.83 -5.28
CA ASN A 165 13.61 -2.39 -3.90
C ASN A 165 14.11 -3.43 -2.90
N THR A 166 14.07 -4.73 -3.18
CA THR A 166 14.70 -5.73 -2.33
C THR A 166 16.22 -5.51 -2.28
N VAL A 167 16.85 -5.33 -3.44
CA VAL A 167 18.30 -5.05 -3.53
C VAL A 167 18.66 -3.70 -2.92
N LEU A 168 17.86 -2.65 -3.20
CA LEU A 168 18.09 -1.29 -2.68
C LEU A 168 18.10 -1.21 -1.14
N ASN A 169 17.43 -2.15 -0.49
CA ASN A 169 17.33 -2.24 0.97
C ASN A 169 18.14 -3.41 1.57
N ASN A 170 18.92 -4.15 0.78
CA ASN A 170 19.70 -5.33 1.17
C ASN A 170 18.86 -6.40 1.86
N VAL A 171 17.71 -6.74 1.29
CA VAL A 171 16.76 -7.74 1.82
C VAL A 171 16.36 -8.79 0.78
N GLU A 172 17.08 -8.91 -0.33
CA GLU A 172 16.80 -9.82 -1.44
C GLU A 172 16.85 -11.31 -1.04
N TYR A 173 17.55 -11.66 0.02
CA TYR A 173 17.58 -13.03 0.55
C TYR A 173 16.44 -13.33 1.53
N VAL A 174 15.77 -12.31 2.04
CA VAL A 174 14.61 -12.44 2.93
C VAL A 174 13.30 -12.31 2.13
N VAL A 175 13.23 -11.30 1.25
CA VAL A 175 12.05 -11.04 0.43
C VAL A 175 12.16 -11.77 -0.89
N GLU A 176 11.19 -12.62 -1.18
CA GLU A 176 11.04 -13.34 -2.44
C GLU A 176 9.90 -12.73 -3.27
N PRO A 177 10.21 -11.94 -4.30
CA PRO A 177 9.20 -11.43 -5.23
C PRO A 177 8.60 -12.54 -6.09
N MET A 178 7.27 -12.58 -6.19
CA MET A 178 6.53 -13.55 -7.00
C MET A 178 5.59 -12.80 -7.94
N LEU A 179 5.72 -13.01 -9.25
CA LEU A 179 4.84 -12.41 -10.26
C LEU A 179 3.63 -13.31 -10.51
N GLY A 180 2.43 -12.80 -10.28
CA GLY A 180 1.19 -13.50 -10.59
C GLY A 180 0.01 -13.11 -9.70
N ASP A 181 -1.12 -13.77 -9.92
CA ASP A 181 -2.32 -13.59 -9.09
C ASP A 181 -2.13 -14.26 -7.71
N CYS A 182 -2.31 -13.48 -6.66
CA CYS A 182 -2.19 -13.99 -5.30
C CYS A 182 -3.21 -15.09 -4.98
N LYS A 183 -4.34 -15.14 -5.67
CA LYS A 183 -5.35 -16.21 -5.49
C LYS A 183 -4.84 -17.55 -5.99
N GLU A 184 -3.94 -17.55 -6.97
CA GLU A 184 -3.32 -18.74 -7.54
C GLU A 184 -2.02 -19.11 -6.81
N LEU A 185 -1.16 -18.10 -6.54
CA LEU A 185 0.18 -18.34 -5.99
C LEU A 185 0.15 -18.63 -4.49
N THR A 186 -0.71 -17.96 -3.68
CA THR A 186 -0.71 -18.18 -2.24
C THR A 186 -0.99 -19.64 -1.84
N PRO A 187 -1.96 -20.35 -2.45
CA PRO A 187 -2.20 -21.77 -2.13
C PRO A 187 -1.01 -22.69 -2.43
N THR A 188 -0.16 -22.38 -3.40
CA THR A 188 1.00 -23.23 -3.77
C THR A 188 2.11 -23.19 -2.72
N LEU A 189 2.12 -22.16 -1.86
CA LEU A 189 3.09 -22.05 -0.78
C LEU A 189 2.83 -23.05 0.36
N GLY A 190 1.64 -23.63 0.43
CA GLY A 190 1.25 -24.51 1.54
C GLY A 190 1.01 -23.75 2.85
N ARG A 191 0.83 -24.48 3.94
CA ARG A 191 0.46 -23.94 5.27
C ARG A 191 1.67 -23.46 6.07
N ILE A 192 2.31 -22.39 5.58
CA ILE A 192 3.59 -21.90 6.13
C ILE A 192 3.53 -20.52 6.78
N ALA A 193 2.42 -19.78 6.60
CA ALA A 193 2.37 -18.39 6.99
C ALA A 193 2.17 -18.22 8.51
N ASP A 194 3.07 -17.49 9.17
CA ASP A 194 2.83 -16.93 10.50
C ASP A 194 1.97 -15.66 10.39
N ARG A 195 2.13 -14.95 9.25
CA ARG A 195 1.44 -13.69 8.99
C ARG A 195 1.11 -13.53 7.52
N ILE A 196 -0.08 -13.00 7.24
CA ILE A 196 -0.53 -12.67 5.88
C ILE A 196 -0.94 -11.20 5.86
N ILE A 197 -0.44 -10.46 4.87
CA ILE A 197 -0.79 -9.05 4.64
C ILE A 197 -1.63 -8.98 3.37
N MET A 198 -2.85 -8.49 3.51
CA MET A 198 -3.79 -8.27 2.41
C MET A 198 -3.95 -6.76 2.22
N GLY A 199 -2.89 -6.12 1.72
CA GLY A 199 -2.70 -4.66 1.66
C GLY A 199 -3.39 -3.97 0.49
N PHE A 200 -4.53 -4.45 0.06
CA PHE A 200 -5.33 -3.94 -1.07
C PHE A 200 -6.70 -3.46 -0.59
N PHE A 201 -7.51 -2.88 -1.48
CA PHE A 201 -8.92 -2.57 -1.23
C PHE A 201 -9.71 -2.43 -2.54
N GLY A 202 -10.98 -2.82 -2.45
CA GLY A 202 -11.87 -2.97 -3.60
C GLY A 202 -11.90 -4.41 -4.11
N GLY A 203 -12.22 -5.35 -3.21
CA GLY A 203 -12.30 -6.79 -3.51
C GLY A 203 -11.31 -7.65 -2.75
N THR A 204 -10.73 -7.16 -1.67
CA THR A 204 -9.78 -7.93 -0.84
C THR A 204 -10.42 -9.20 -0.27
N ILE A 205 -11.72 -9.16 0.04
CA ILE A 205 -12.46 -10.32 0.55
C ILE A 205 -12.46 -11.52 -0.41
N GLU A 206 -12.41 -11.28 -1.73
CA GLU A 206 -12.35 -12.33 -2.75
C GLU A 206 -11.05 -13.16 -2.70
N ALA A 207 -9.99 -12.59 -2.14
CA ALA A 207 -8.70 -13.26 -2.00
C ALA A 207 -8.55 -13.99 -0.64
N LEU A 208 -9.48 -13.78 0.31
CA LEU A 208 -9.39 -14.42 1.63
C LEU A 208 -9.41 -15.94 1.57
N PRO A 209 -10.21 -16.62 0.72
CA PRO A 209 -10.14 -18.08 0.59
C PRO A 209 -8.76 -18.62 0.19
N ALA A 210 -8.02 -17.88 -0.66
CA ALA A 210 -6.65 -18.24 -1.03
C ALA A 210 -5.68 -18.02 0.14
N ALA A 211 -5.83 -16.92 0.90
CA ALA A 211 -5.05 -16.67 2.10
C ALA A 211 -5.20 -17.79 3.13
N LEU A 212 -6.42 -18.29 3.34
CA LEU A 212 -6.72 -19.36 4.29
C LEU A 212 -6.00 -20.68 3.97
N LYS A 213 -5.66 -20.94 2.70
CA LYS A 213 -4.88 -22.14 2.30
C LYS A 213 -3.43 -22.09 2.80
N ALA A 214 -2.89 -20.91 3.10
CA ALA A 214 -1.54 -20.76 3.63
C ALA A 214 -1.48 -20.67 5.17
N VAL A 215 -2.64 -20.76 5.84
CA VAL A 215 -2.77 -20.69 7.31
C VAL A 215 -2.15 -21.94 7.96
N LYS A 216 -1.24 -21.73 8.91
CA LYS A 216 -0.65 -22.77 9.75
C LYS A 216 -1.68 -23.46 10.67
N PRO A 217 -1.48 -24.73 11.06
CA PRO A 217 -2.34 -25.39 12.06
C PRO A 217 -2.45 -24.62 13.38
N GLU A 218 -1.37 -24.00 13.86
CA GLU A 218 -1.29 -23.23 15.11
C GLU A 218 -1.99 -21.86 14.98
N GLY A 219 -2.29 -21.47 13.76
CA GLY A 219 -2.92 -20.23 13.39
C GLY A 219 -1.98 -19.18 12.83
N THR A 220 -2.55 -18.26 12.09
CA THR A 220 -1.90 -17.19 11.34
C THR A 220 -2.55 -15.86 11.68
N ILE A 221 -1.77 -14.78 11.74
CA ILE A 221 -2.31 -13.43 11.88
C ILE A 221 -2.51 -12.84 10.47
N ILE A 222 -3.71 -12.32 10.21
CA ILE A 222 -4.03 -11.63 8.95
C ILE A 222 -4.21 -10.14 9.22
N HIS A 223 -3.54 -9.31 8.43
CA HIS A 223 -3.75 -7.87 8.33
C HIS A 223 -4.60 -7.58 7.09
N PHE A 224 -5.88 -7.40 7.29
CA PHE A 224 -6.87 -7.25 6.23
C PHE A 224 -7.21 -5.78 6.01
N HIS A 225 -6.90 -5.24 4.84
CA HIS A 225 -7.20 -3.85 4.47
C HIS A 225 -8.42 -3.80 3.56
N GLU A 226 -9.32 -2.84 3.79
CA GLU A 226 -10.45 -2.57 2.88
C GLU A 226 -10.94 -1.13 2.99
N LEU A 227 -11.72 -0.71 1.99
CA LEU A 227 -12.49 0.52 2.00
C LEU A 227 -13.92 0.21 2.41
N VAL A 228 -14.34 0.76 3.53
CA VAL A 228 -15.69 0.58 4.04
C VAL A 228 -16.47 1.89 4.05
N ARG A 229 -17.80 1.79 4.12
CA ARG A 229 -18.67 2.93 4.40
C ARG A 229 -18.38 3.46 5.80
N ARG A 230 -18.40 4.76 5.99
CA ARG A 230 -18.26 5.37 7.31
C ARG A 230 -19.38 4.92 8.25
N GLY A 231 -19.06 4.83 9.53
CA GLY A 231 -19.95 4.36 10.57
C GLY A 231 -19.79 2.86 10.82
N ASN A 232 -20.82 2.06 10.54
CA ASN A 232 -20.85 0.63 10.84
C ASN A 232 -20.08 -0.25 9.85
N GLY A 233 -19.59 0.29 8.73
CA GLY A 233 -19.01 -0.51 7.66
C GLY A 233 -17.81 -1.37 8.09
N LYS A 234 -17.06 -0.96 9.10
CA LYS A 234 -15.98 -1.74 9.68
C LYS A 234 -16.47 -2.97 10.46
N ASP A 235 -17.58 -2.84 11.18
CA ASP A 235 -18.17 -3.92 11.97
C ASP A 235 -18.88 -4.91 11.04
N GLU A 236 -19.53 -4.41 10.00
CA GLU A 236 -20.13 -5.21 8.92
C GLU A 236 -19.05 -6.04 8.20
N LEU A 237 -17.90 -5.41 7.86
CA LEU A 237 -16.78 -6.11 7.23
C LEU A 237 -16.21 -7.20 8.13
N TRP A 238 -16.04 -6.94 9.44
CA TRP A 238 -15.58 -7.97 10.37
C TRP A 238 -16.55 -9.15 10.45
N LYS A 239 -17.85 -8.89 10.49
CA LYS A 239 -18.88 -9.93 10.45
C LYS A 239 -18.76 -10.79 9.19
N GLU A 240 -18.62 -10.16 8.02
CA GLU A 240 -18.45 -10.84 6.72
C GLU A 240 -17.19 -11.73 6.71
N ILE A 241 -16.04 -11.21 7.18
CA ILE A 241 -14.78 -11.96 7.29
C ILE A 241 -14.98 -13.18 8.20
N ASN A 242 -15.57 -13.00 9.38
CA ASN A 242 -15.77 -14.07 10.36
C ASN A 242 -16.70 -15.16 9.82
N GLU A 243 -17.80 -14.77 9.18
CA GLU A 243 -18.75 -15.70 8.55
C GLU A 243 -18.09 -16.48 7.39
N LEU A 244 -17.24 -15.82 6.57
CA LEU A 244 -16.51 -16.48 5.48
C LEU A 244 -15.48 -17.47 6.03
N CYS A 245 -14.72 -17.10 7.05
CA CYS A 245 -13.79 -18.01 7.71
C CYS A 245 -14.53 -19.26 8.23
N HIS A 246 -15.65 -19.06 8.94
CA HIS A 246 -16.45 -20.16 9.50
C HIS A 246 -17.00 -21.10 8.40
N ARG A 247 -17.50 -20.55 7.29
CA ARG A 247 -18.00 -21.35 6.16
C ARG A 247 -16.91 -22.19 5.48
N LEU A 248 -15.66 -21.80 5.66
CA LEU A 248 -14.50 -22.50 5.09
C LEU A 248 -13.76 -23.36 6.13
N ASP A 249 -14.39 -23.66 7.27
CA ASP A 249 -13.85 -24.46 8.36
C ASP A 249 -12.65 -23.84 9.07
N TYR A 250 -12.66 -22.51 9.23
CA TYR A 250 -11.68 -21.77 10.03
C TYR A 250 -12.35 -21.01 11.16
N THR A 251 -11.68 -20.97 12.32
CA THR A 251 -12.05 -20.12 13.44
C THR A 251 -11.25 -18.83 13.36
N SER A 252 -11.91 -17.68 13.45
CA SER A 252 -11.25 -16.37 13.48
C SER A 252 -11.49 -15.62 14.78
N THR A 253 -10.48 -14.91 15.26
CA THR A 253 -10.52 -14.10 16.49
C THR A 253 -9.99 -12.71 16.20
N LEU A 254 -10.81 -11.70 16.46
CA LEU A 254 -10.43 -10.29 16.27
C LEU A 254 -9.30 -9.91 17.24
N ILE A 255 -8.23 -9.34 16.70
CA ILE A 255 -7.12 -8.76 17.47
C ILE A 255 -7.27 -7.24 17.55
N GLY A 256 -7.63 -6.62 16.45
CA GLY A 256 -7.80 -5.18 16.40
C GLY A 256 -8.50 -4.69 15.12
N LEU A 257 -9.18 -3.57 15.26
CA LEU A 257 -9.89 -2.91 14.18
C LEU A 257 -9.58 -1.41 14.24
N ARG A 258 -9.11 -0.83 13.16
CA ARG A 258 -8.72 0.58 13.15
C ARG A 258 -9.03 1.26 11.83
N ILE A 259 -9.28 2.56 11.92
CA ILE A 259 -9.37 3.45 10.78
C ILE A 259 -7.97 4.00 10.50
N VAL A 260 -7.44 3.73 9.32
CA VAL A 260 -6.13 4.25 8.88
C VAL A 260 -6.27 5.70 8.46
N LYS A 261 -7.30 6.01 7.67
CA LYS A 261 -7.58 7.37 7.18
C LYS A 261 -8.96 7.48 6.54
N SER A 262 -9.47 8.69 6.48
CA SER A 262 -10.58 9.03 5.58
C SER A 262 -10.12 8.90 4.12
N TYR A 263 -10.87 8.17 3.31
CA TYR A 263 -10.61 8.01 1.87
C TYR A 263 -11.42 8.99 1.04
N SER A 264 -12.69 9.15 1.37
CA SER A 264 -13.61 10.11 0.76
C SER A 264 -14.59 10.66 1.82
N ALA A 265 -15.57 11.44 1.40
CA ALA A 265 -16.64 11.91 2.29
C ALA A 265 -17.44 10.75 2.90
N THR A 266 -17.60 9.64 2.16
CA THR A 266 -18.45 8.49 2.53
C THR A 266 -17.70 7.22 2.86
N LYS A 267 -16.38 7.15 2.56
CA LYS A 267 -15.56 5.95 2.74
C LYS A 267 -14.33 6.22 3.60
N GLU A 268 -13.94 5.21 4.34
CA GLU A 268 -12.70 5.17 5.13
C GLU A 268 -11.91 3.90 4.87
N HIS A 269 -10.59 4.02 4.94
CA HIS A 269 -9.68 2.89 4.86
C HIS A 269 -9.52 2.31 6.26
N VAL A 270 -9.88 1.05 6.41
CA VAL A 270 -9.76 0.29 7.65
C VAL A 270 -8.77 -0.84 7.53
N VAL A 271 -8.25 -1.25 8.67
CA VAL A 271 -7.48 -2.49 8.83
C VAL A 271 -8.11 -3.30 9.93
N ILE A 272 -8.36 -4.57 9.64
CA ILE A 272 -8.79 -5.57 10.59
C ILE A 272 -7.64 -6.56 10.78
N ASP A 273 -7.10 -6.59 11.99
CA ASP A 273 -6.11 -7.59 12.40
C ASP A 273 -6.84 -8.71 13.11
N PHE A 274 -6.68 -9.94 12.67
CA PHE A 274 -7.30 -11.10 13.32
C PHE A 274 -6.39 -12.32 13.24
N LYS A 275 -6.53 -13.23 14.20
CA LYS A 275 -5.92 -14.56 14.18
C LYS A 275 -6.91 -15.55 13.59
N VAL A 276 -6.44 -16.39 12.69
CA VAL A 276 -7.23 -17.45 12.07
C VAL A 276 -6.51 -18.78 12.20
N ARG A 277 -7.26 -19.87 12.44
CA ARG A 277 -6.76 -21.25 12.49
C ARG A 277 -7.82 -22.19 11.91
N PRO A 278 -7.43 -23.37 11.39
CA PRO A 278 -8.39 -24.42 11.05
C PRO A 278 -9.29 -24.76 12.26
N SER A 279 -10.56 -25.03 12.01
CA SER A 279 -11.54 -25.39 13.07
C SER A 279 -11.36 -26.83 13.57
N TYR A 280 -10.66 -27.68 12.80
CA TYR A 280 -10.37 -29.07 13.13
C TYR A 280 -8.87 -29.28 13.35
N ASP A 281 -8.56 -30.26 14.20
CA ASP A 281 -7.17 -30.63 14.49
C ASP A 281 -6.61 -31.45 13.32
N LEU A 282 -5.72 -30.83 12.53
CA LEU A 282 -5.06 -31.48 11.39
C LEU A 282 -4.10 -32.59 11.82
N SER A 283 -3.72 -32.68 13.11
CA SER A 283 -2.88 -33.77 13.62
C SER A 283 -3.61 -35.12 13.64
N THR A 284 -4.93 -35.12 13.48
CA THR A 284 -5.77 -36.31 13.47
C THR A 284 -6.01 -36.88 12.08
N ILE A 285 -5.55 -36.21 11.01
CA ILE A 285 -5.70 -36.71 9.63
C ILE A 285 -4.52 -37.63 9.31
N PRO A 286 -4.77 -38.90 8.95
CA PRO A 286 -3.69 -39.82 8.52
C PRO A 286 -2.94 -39.23 7.34
N SER A 287 -1.61 -39.31 7.37
CA SER A 287 -0.68 -38.79 6.35
C SER A 287 -0.88 -39.36 4.91
N ASN A 288 -1.82 -40.29 4.74
CA ASN A 288 -2.11 -40.93 3.46
C ASN A 288 -3.22 -40.24 2.62
N VAL A 289 -3.73 -39.07 3.05
CA VAL A 289 -4.82 -38.33 2.37
C VAL A 289 -4.42 -36.88 2.06
N ALA A 290 -3.14 -36.55 2.19
CA ALA A 290 -2.61 -35.22 1.88
C ALA A 290 -1.86 -35.20 0.54
#